data_65ce84dce2ef37ae0f232b2be996f673
#
_entry.id   65ce84dce2ef37ae0f232b2be996f673
#
_cell.length_a   1.000
_cell.length_b   1.000
_cell.length_c   1.000
_cell.angle_alpha   90.00
_cell.angle_beta   90.00
_cell.angle_gamma   90.00
#
_symmetry.space_group_name_H-M   'P 1'
#
loop_
_entity.id
_entity.type
_entity.pdbx_description
1 polymer ?
#
loop_
_entity_poly.entity_id
_entity_poly.type
_entity_poly.pdbx_seq_one_letter_code
_entity_poly.pdbx_strand_id
1 'polypeptide(L)'
;MGLGAACELAYSWIGRPSIQKLRDLFWRRLTEEFDGSVVLNGHSTDRLPNTLNVSFPGRVGTEILHALDGVAASTGSACHSGSIELSPVLKAMRVSPEIGMGAIRFSLGRTTTEEEIEAVVKGLKAILA
;
A
#
# COMPACT_ATOMS: atom_id res chain seq x y z
N MET A 1 24.27 0.62 -18.59
CA MET A 1 24.60 1.83 -17.78
C MET A 1 23.51 2.17 -16.77
N GLY A 2 22.21 2.15 -17.10
CA GLY A 2 21.12 2.53 -16.18
C GLY A 2 20.99 1.65 -14.93
N LEU A 3 21.05 0.33 -15.05
CA LEU A 3 20.93 -0.59 -13.92
C LEU A 3 22.07 -0.41 -12.91
N GLY A 4 23.33 -0.23 -13.36
CA GLY A 4 24.48 -0.01 -12.48
C GLY A 4 24.29 1.27 -11.64
N ALA A 5 23.91 2.37 -12.26
CA ALA A 5 23.62 3.63 -11.56
C ALA A 5 22.45 3.50 -10.57
N ALA A 6 21.41 2.76 -10.94
CA ALA A 6 20.28 2.48 -10.05
C ALA A 6 20.70 1.65 -8.83
N CYS A 7 21.56 0.63 -9.02
CA CYS A 7 22.08 -0.18 -7.92
C CYS A 7 22.96 0.65 -6.98
N GLU A 8 23.80 1.52 -7.50
CA GLU A 8 24.66 2.41 -6.71
C GLU A 8 23.82 3.38 -5.85
N LEU A 9 22.81 3.98 -6.45
CA LEU A 9 21.85 4.82 -5.73
C LEU A 9 21.08 4.02 -4.67
N ALA A 10 20.62 2.82 -5.00
CA ALA A 10 19.89 1.96 -4.07
C ALA A 10 20.78 1.57 -2.88
N TYR A 11 22.04 1.23 -3.12
CA TYR A 11 22.99 0.88 -2.06
C TYR A 11 23.19 2.00 -1.03
N SER A 12 23.25 3.25 -1.51
CA SER A 12 23.37 4.42 -0.63
C SER A 12 22.11 4.75 0.15
N TRP A 13 20.96 4.18 -0.24
CA TRP A 13 19.63 4.51 0.29
C TRP A 13 18.98 3.38 1.09
N ILE A 14 19.27 2.11 0.77
CA ILE A 14 18.72 0.94 1.47
C ILE A 14 19.08 1.01 2.97
N GLY A 15 18.08 0.72 3.82
CA GLY A 15 18.25 0.67 5.27
C GLY A 15 18.19 2.03 5.97
N ARG A 16 17.87 3.12 5.27
CA ARG A 16 17.65 4.41 5.93
C ARG A 16 16.39 4.38 6.80
N PRO A 17 16.49 4.75 8.08
CA PRO A 17 15.33 4.73 9.00
C PRO A 17 14.19 5.67 8.59
N SER A 18 14.47 6.68 7.74
CA SER A 18 13.50 7.69 7.32
C SER A 18 12.32 7.09 6.57
N ILE A 19 12.57 6.11 5.68
CA ILE A 19 11.49 5.50 4.89
C ILE A 19 10.57 4.64 5.75
N GLN A 20 11.15 3.93 6.72
CA GLN A 20 10.35 3.17 7.68
C GLN A 20 9.45 4.08 8.51
N LYS A 21 9.98 5.23 8.97
CA LYS A 21 9.18 6.22 9.71
C LYS A 21 8.02 6.77 8.89
N LEU A 22 8.23 7.02 7.58
CA LEU A 22 7.17 7.45 6.67
C LEU A 22 6.11 6.36 6.48
N ARG A 23 6.51 5.10 6.32
CA ARG A 23 5.58 3.97 6.24
C ARG A 23 4.76 3.85 7.53
N ASP A 24 5.39 3.97 8.69
CA ASP A 24 4.73 3.85 9.99
C ASP A 24 3.81 5.06 10.25
N LEU A 25 4.20 6.26 9.81
CA LEU A 25 3.34 7.44 9.79
C LEU A 25 2.10 7.19 8.93
N PHE A 26 2.28 6.66 7.72
CA PHE A 26 1.17 6.38 6.81
C PHE A 26 0.18 5.37 7.43
N TRP A 27 0.70 4.28 8.02
CA TRP A 27 -0.15 3.32 8.71
C TRP A 27 -0.93 3.95 9.85
N ARG A 28 -0.29 4.76 10.69
CA ARG A 28 -0.95 5.49 11.79
C ARG A 28 -2.05 6.41 11.27
N ARG A 29 -1.78 7.20 10.23
CA ARG A 29 -2.78 8.10 9.63
C ARG A 29 -3.99 7.35 9.09
N LEU A 30 -3.78 6.21 8.44
CA LEU A 30 -4.89 5.36 7.98
C LEU A 30 -5.73 4.82 9.15
N THR A 31 -5.09 4.35 10.22
CA THR A 31 -5.82 3.84 11.40
C THR A 31 -6.58 4.92 12.14
N GLU A 32 -6.02 6.12 12.26
CA GLU A 32 -6.68 7.29 12.85
C GLU A 32 -7.89 7.73 12.01
N GLU A 33 -7.74 7.79 10.69
CA GLU A 33 -8.77 8.29 9.80
C GLU A 33 -9.94 7.33 9.62
N PHE A 34 -9.68 6.03 9.60
CA PHE A 34 -10.69 4.99 9.33
C PHE A 34 -11.15 4.23 10.57
N ASP A 35 -10.83 4.74 11.78
CA ASP A 35 -11.28 4.21 13.08
C ASP A 35 -11.12 2.67 13.19
N GLY A 36 -9.97 2.15 12.76
CA GLY A 36 -9.66 0.73 12.79
C GLY A 36 -10.37 -0.15 11.76
N SER A 37 -11.16 0.43 10.85
CA SER A 37 -11.79 -0.32 9.75
C SER A 37 -10.83 -0.68 8.61
N VAL A 38 -9.57 -0.29 8.70
CA VAL A 38 -8.49 -0.69 7.79
C VAL A 38 -7.68 -1.82 8.40
N VAL A 39 -7.37 -2.84 7.61
CA VAL A 39 -6.64 -4.04 8.05
C VAL A 39 -5.23 -4.04 7.47
N LEU A 40 -4.22 -4.22 8.33
CA LEU A 40 -2.84 -4.40 7.91
C LEU A 40 -2.62 -5.83 7.42
N ASN A 41 -2.13 -6.00 6.20
CA ASN A 41 -1.74 -7.30 5.67
C ASN A 41 -0.26 -7.58 5.96
N GLY A 42 0.02 -8.75 6.51
CA GLY A 42 1.36 -9.20 6.86
C GLY A 42 1.74 -8.97 8.31
N HIS A 43 3.00 -9.28 8.64
CA HIS A 43 3.51 -9.14 10.00
C HIS A 43 3.58 -7.68 10.42
N SER A 44 3.30 -7.37 11.68
CA SER A 44 3.27 -5.99 12.17
C SER A 44 4.64 -5.30 12.18
N THR A 45 5.72 -6.06 12.39
CA THR A 45 7.10 -5.57 12.48
C THR A 45 8.01 -6.11 11.39
N ASP A 46 7.97 -7.42 11.11
CA ASP A 46 8.85 -8.10 10.16
C ASP A 46 8.34 -7.91 8.74
N ARG A 47 8.63 -6.75 8.17
CA ARG A 47 8.16 -6.31 6.85
C ARG A 47 9.14 -5.36 6.19
N LEU A 48 9.03 -5.20 4.88
CA LEU A 48 9.85 -4.25 4.14
C LEU A 48 9.66 -2.82 4.66
N PRO A 49 10.74 -2.05 4.83
CA PRO A 49 10.68 -0.73 5.42
C PRO A 49 9.88 0.29 4.60
N ASN A 50 9.71 0.05 3.30
CA ASN A 50 9.07 0.97 2.35
C ASN A 50 7.72 0.48 1.84
N THR A 51 7.21 -0.66 2.31
CA THR A 51 5.99 -1.27 1.77
C THR A 51 4.89 -1.35 2.80
N LEU A 52 3.73 -0.80 2.48
CA LEU A 52 2.52 -0.87 3.26
C LEU A 52 1.43 -1.55 2.43
N ASN A 53 0.99 -2.73 2.87
CA ASN A 53 -0.14 -3.43 2.26
C ASN A 53 -1.29 -3.41 3.26
N VAL A 54 -2.40 -2.78 2.87
CA VAL A 54 -3.60 -2.64 3.70
C VAL A 54 -4.83 -3.06 2.94
N SER A 55 -5.83 -3.53 3.64
CA SER A 55 -7.15 -3.85 3.07
C SER A 55 -8.23 -2.96 3.65
N PHE A 56 -9.17 -2.58 2.80
CA PHE A 56 -10.43 -1.94 3.17
C PHE A 56 -11.54 -2.99 3.05
N PRO A 57 -11.96 -3.65 4.14
CA PRO A 57 -12.93 -4.75 4.12
C PRO A 57 -14.24 -4.34 3.46
N GLY A 58 -14.82 -5.25 2.67
CA GLY A 58 -16.05 -4.99 1.92
C GLY A 58 -15.92 -4.05 0.73
N ARG A 59 -14.70 -3.60 0.40
CA ARG A 59 -14.40 -2.76 -0.76
C ARG A 59 -13.60 -3.55 -1.80
N VAL A 60 -13.46 -2.96 -2.99
CA VAL A 60 -12.67 -3.52 -4.09
C VAL A 60 -11.49 -2.58 -4.36
N GLY A 61 -10.26 -3.08 -4.16
CA GLY A 61 -9.04 -2.28 -4.24
C GLY A 61 -8.82 -1.63 -5.61
N THR A 62 -9.21 -2.29 -6.70
CA THR A 62 -9.12 -1.73 -8.05
C THR A 62 -10.07 -0.55 -8.24
N GLU A 63 -11.27 -0.58 -7.67
CA GLU A 63 -12.22 0.52 -7.73
C GLU A 63 -11.70 1.72 -6.93
N ILE A 64 -11.15 1.46 -5.75
CA ILE A 64 -10.52 2.52 -4.94
C ILE A 64 -9.38 3.18 -5.72
N LEU A 65 -8.49 2.40 -6.33
CA LEU A 65 -7.36 2.96 -7.10
C LEU A 65 -7.81 3.72 -8.35
N HIS A 66 -8.86 3.29 -9.03
CA HIS A 66 -9.44 4.04 -10.16
C HIS A 66 -10.02 5.40 -9.74
N ALA A 67 -10.57 5.48 -8.53
CA ALA A 67 -11.12 6.72 -8.00
C ALA A 67 -10.05 7.63 -7.34
N LEU A 68 -8.88 7.08 -7.01
CA LEU A 68 -7.79 7.79 -6.34
C LEU A 68 -6.85 8.42 -7.38
N ASP A 69 -7.15 9.63 -7.79
CA ASP A 69 -6.37 10.36 -8.79
C ASP A 69 -4.95 10.71 -8.31
N GLY A 70 -4.00 10.66 -9.23
CA GLY A 70 -2.61 11.04 -8.98
C GLY A 70 -1.78 10.07 -8.12
N VAL A 71 -2.31 8.89 -7.77
CA VAL A 71 -1.62 7.90 -6.93
C VAL A 71 -1.30 6.63 -7.68
N ALA A 72 -0.02 6.28 -7.74
CA ALA A 72 0.43 5.01 -8.29
C ALA A 72 0.60 3.98 -7.15
N ALA A 73 -0.30 3.01 -7.08
CA ALA A 73 -0.25 1.90 -6.14
C ALA A 73 -0.68 0.59 -6.84
N SER A 74 -0.75 -0.52 -6.12
CA SER A 74 -1.07 -1.82 -6.71
C SER A 74 -2.04 -2.61 -5.83
N THR A 75 -3.01 -3.30 -6.43
CA THR A 75 -3.90 -4.22 -5.72
C THR A 75 -3.32 -5.62 -5.56
N GLY A 76 -2.26 -5.94 -6.30
CA GLY A 76 -1.68 -7.29 -6.32
C GLY A 76 -2.59 -8.36 -6.96
N SER A 77 -3.80 -7.99 -7.36
CA SER A 77 -4.69 -8.85 -8.15
C SER A 77 -4.37 -8.68 -9.63
N ALA A 78 -4.11 -9.79 -10.31
CA ALA A 78 -3.99 -9.80 -11.75
C ALA A 78 -5.41 -9.90 -12.34
N CYS A 79 -5.79 -8.92 -13.17
CA CYS A 79 -6.99 -9.05 -13.98
C CYS A 79 -6.71 -10.06 -15.09
N HIS A 80 -6.99 -11.35 -14.86
CA HIS A 80 -7.07 -12.35 -15.92
C HIS A 80 -8.53 -12.50 -16.30
N SER A 81 -8.84 -12.27 -17.57
CA SER A 81 -10.16 -12.53 -18.18
C SER A 81 -11.39 -11.88 -17.53
N GLY A 82 -11.28 -10.65 -16.99
CA GLY A 82 -12.44 -9.87 -16.54
C GLY A 82 -12.98 -10.22 -15.14
N SER A 83 -12.39 -11.19 -14.43
CA SER A 83 -12.69 -11.46 -13.03
C SER A 83 -11.61 -10.86 -12.14
N ILE A 84 -12.04 -10.18 -11.06
CA ILE A 84 -11.13 -9.70 -10.02
C ILE A 84 -10.91 -10.88 -9.06
N GLU A 85 -9.67 -11.40 -9.03
CA GLU A 85 -9.33 -12.49 -8.13
C GLU A 85 -8.47 -11.99 -6.96
N LEU A 86 -8.62 -12.67 -5.82
CA LEU A 86 -7.77 -12.44 -4.66
C LEU A 86 -6.31 -12.70 -4.99
N SER A 87 -5.43 -11.79 -4.61
CA SER A 87 -3.98 -11.96 -4.77
C SER A 87 -3.52 -13.33 -4.28
N PRO A 88 -2.75 -14.11 -5.09
CA PRO A 88 -2.20 -15.40 -4.66
C PRO A 88 -1.40 -15.32 -3.36
N VAL A 89 -0.72 -14.19 -3.13
CA VAL A 89 0.04 -13.94 -1.89
C VAL A 89 -0.90 -13.83 -0.70
N LEU A 90 -1.95 -13.01 -0.79
CA LEU A 90 -2.92 -12.86 0.29
C LEU A 90 -3.69 -14.17 0.55
N LYS A 91 -3.98 -14.94 -0.51
CA LYS A 91 -4.58 -16.27 -0.39
C LYS A 91 -3.66 -17.24 0.36
N ALA A 92 -2.36 -17.25 0.05
CA ALA A 92 -1.37 -18.05 0.77
C ALA A 92 -1.23 -17.64 2.23
N MET A 93 -1.41 -16.35 2.54
CA MET A 93 -1.46 -15.81 3.90
C MET A 93 -2.79 -16.06 4.63
N ARG A 94 -3.74 -16.76 3.99
CA ARG A 94 -5.08 -17.07 4.53
C ARG A 94 -5.92 -15.82 4.84
N VAL A 95 -5.68 -14.74 4.12
CA VAL A 95 -6.56 -13.56 4.17
C VAL A 95 -7.88 -13.92 3.48
N SER A 96 -9.00 -13.67 4.14
CA SER A 96 -10.31 -13.97 3.56
C SER A 96 -10.59 -13.09 2.33
N PRO A 97 -11.37 -13.57 1.33
CA PRO A 97 -11.74 -12.77 0.17
C PRO A 97 -12.39 -11.43 0.53
N GLU A 98 -13.24 -11.42 1.54
CA GLU A 98 -13.94 -10.22 2.03
C GLU A 98 -12.96 -9.11 2.44
N ILE A 99 -11.84 -9.47 3.04
CA ILE A 99 -10.77 -8.53 3.42
C ILE A 99 -9.85 -8.27 2.22
N GLY A 100 -9.38 -9.34 1.60
CA GLY A 100 -8.29 -9.26 0.63
C GLY A 100 -8.65 -8.61 -0.70
N MET A 101 -9.95 -8.61 -1.08
CA MET A 101 -10.41 -7.92 -2.29
C MET A 101 -10.25 -6.40 -2.19
N GLY A 102 -10.30 -5.84 -0.99
CA GLY A 102 -10.02 -4.44 -0.71
C GLY A 102 -8.54 -4.09 -0.54
N ALA A 103 -7.64 -5.00 -0.86
CA ALA A 103 -6.21 -4.81 -0.61
C ALA A 103 -5.58 -3.82 -1.59
N ILE A 104 -4.77 -2.91 -1.04
CA ILE A 104 -3.91 -1.99 -1.79
C ILE A 104 -2.51 -2.04 -1.19
N ARG A 105 -1.50 -2.17 -2.06
CA ARG A 105 -0.09 -2.10 -1.70
C ARG A 105 0.48 -0.76 -2.12
N PHE A 106 0.88 0.03 -1.15
CA PHE A 106 1.63 1.26 -1.33
C PHE A 106 3.12 0.97 -1.17
N SER A 107 3.92 1.46 -2.11
CA SER A 107 5.38 1.34 -2.08
C SER A 107 5.98 2.73 -2.07
N LEU A 108 6.58 3.09 -0.95
CA LEU A 108 7.19 4.40 -0.77
C LEU A 108 8.56 4.46 -1.44
N GLY A 109 8.82 5.54 -2.13
CA GLY A 109 10.07 5.79 -2.82
C GLY A 109 11.01 6.72 -2.05
N ARG A 110 12.20 6.92 -2.63
CA ARG A 110 13.24 7.80 -2.08
C ARG A 110 12.78 9.25 -1.91
N THR A 111 11.86 9.69 -2.76
CA THR A 111 11.36 11.07 -2.82
C THR A 111 10.00 11.23 -2.18
N THR A 112 9.41 10.17 -1.64
CA THR A 112 8.11 10.25 -0.96
C THR A 112 8.19 11.17 0.26
N THR A 113 7.21 12.04 0.40
CA THR A 113 7.13 13.04 1.48
C THR A 113 5.92 12.78 2.40
N GLU A 114 5.90 13.46 3.54
CA GLU A 114 4.76 13.41 4.47
C GLU A 114 3.52 14.06 3.86
N GLU A 115 3.69 15.12 3.08
CA GLU A 115 2.59 15.81 2.39
C GLU A 115 1.91 14.92 1.36
N GLU A 116 2.67 14.08 0.65
CA GLU A 116 2.11 13.09 -0.27
C GLU A 116 1.30 12.03 0.48
N ILE A 117 1.77 11.58 1.64
CA ILE A 117 1.04 10.65 2.51
C ILE A 117 -0.29 11.26 2.96
N GLU A 118 -0.28 12.49 3.45
CA GLU A 118 -1.50 13.20 3.88
C GLU A 118 -2.48 13.39 2.71
N ALA A 119 -1.98 13.68 1.51
CA ALA A 119 -2.82 13.80 0.31
C ALA A 119 -3.51 12.47 -0.04
N VAL A 120 -2.77 11.35 0.06
CA VAL A 120 -3.34 10.00 -0.17
C VAL A 120 -4.40 9.65 0.87
N VAL A 121 -4.15 9.90 2.15
CA VAL A 121 -5.12 9.65 3.23
C VAL A 121 -6.39 10.46 3.02
N LYS A 122 -6.26 11.75 2.68
CA LYS A 122 -7.38 12.63 2.37
C LYS A 122 -8.18 12.16 1.15
N GLY A 123 -7.49 11.73 0.10
CA GLY A 123 -8.12 11.15 -1.10
C GLY A 123 -8.92 9.89 -0.78
N LEU A 124 -8.32 8.96 -0.03
CA LEU A 124 -9.00 7.74 0.42
C LEU A 124 -10.23 8.04 1.28
N LYS A 125 -10.15 9.03 2.18
CA LYS A 125 -11.30 9.47 2.98
C LYS A 125 -12.45 9.94 2.09
N ALA A 126 -12.17 10.75 1.08
CA ALA A 126 -13.20 11.27 0.17
C ALA A 126 -13.90 10.16 -0.65
N ILE A 127 -13.18 9.05 -0.93
CA ILE A 127 -13.69 7.91 -1.72
C ILE A 127 -14.46 6.92 -0.84
N LEU A 128 -14.02 6.72 0.39
CA LEU A 128 -14.49 5.64 1.27
C LEU A 128 -15.52 6.10 2.33
N ALA A 129 -15.67 7.40 2.48
CA ALA A 129 -16.64 8.01 3.39
C ALA A 129 -18.09 7.65 3.08
#